data_0a0d32aa525fcb05d377ed2f0ff1bdde
#
_entry.id   0a0d32aa525fcb05d377ed2f0ff1bdde
#
_cell.length_a   1.000
_cell.length_b   1.000
_cell.length_c   1.000
_cell.angle_alpha   90.00
_cell.angle_beta   90.00
_cell.angle_gamma   90.00
#
_symmetry.space_group_name_H-M   'P 1'
#
loop_
_entity.id
_entity.type
_entity.pdbx_description
1 polymer ?
#
loop_
_entity_poly.entity_id
_entity_poly.type
_entity_poly.pdbx_seq_one_letter_code
_entity_poly.pdbx_strand_id
1 'polypeptide(L)'
;IHFVFPTAITSEVKTKPTSNNFLGKWRDFVCEQPYGSLYDWMRFLGAENKQGVINVNDALSLIQKISLKSFEGGWKCVIIWHAEKLTVAASNKLLKSIEEPPEKTLFLLLCPDAFQLIATIRSRCQQTSFGGIDPDLIAQHLEKKGVTKTLSAAVAVQSKGNLGKALGLVGQQNELEQYEDWFVTWVRAAFRAKGNKAVVIELSDWSISLASKAIETQKQFLSFSIQMFRAALMSHYGLEAIANFYPKSGFKLERFAAYIHGANILPIVTALEDSVYHLSRNGSAQMIFTELSFKLTRLLHTKP
;
A
#
# COMPACT_ATOMS: atom_id res chain seq x y z
N ILE A 1 7.32 -24.04 13.32
CA ILE A 1 6.80 -23.06 12.34
C ILE A 1 7.98 -22.42 11.65
N HIS A 2 7.90 -22.29 10.31
CA HIS A 2 8.89 -21.62 9.48
C HIS A 2 8.26 -20.40 8.83
N PHE A 3 8.89 -19.24 8.99
CA PHE A 3 8.45 -17.99 8.35
C PHE A 3 9.34 -17.66 7.17
N VAL A 4 8.72 -17.27 6.07
CA VAL A 4 9.37 -16.69 4.90
C VAL A 4 8.64 -15.38 4.56
N PHE A 5 9.38 -14.31 4.40
CA PHE A 5 8.84 -12.96 4.22
C PHE A 5 9.76 -12.12 3.33
N PRO A 6 9.26 -11.06 2.71
CA PRO A 6 10.07 -10.21 1.85
C PRO A 6 11.23 -9.55 2.60
N THR A 7 12.39 -9.54 1.96
CA THR A 7 13.62 -8.93 2.52
C THR A 7 14.24 -7.98 1.50
N ALA A 8 15.08 -7.08 1.98
CA ALA A 8 15.88 -6.18 1.15
C ALA A 8 17.29 -6.04 1.72
N ILE A 9 18.21 -5.53 0.91
CA ILE A 9 19.54 -5.15 1.36
C ILE A 9 19.41 -4.02 2.38
N THR A 10 20.03 -4.18 3.55
CA THR A 10 20.08 -3.19 4.62
C THR A 10 21.52 -2.82 4.94
N SER A 11 21.73 -1.93 5.90
CA SER A 11 23.07 -1.63 6.43
C SER A 11 23.73 -2.86 7.08
N GLU A 12 22.92 -3.76 7.66
CA GLU A 12 23.37 -4.96 8.36
C GLU A 12 23.62 -6.14 7.40
N VAL A 13 22.77 -6.30 6.37
CA VAL A 13 22.85 -7.39 5.39
C VAL A 13 23.02 -6.80 4.00
N LYS A 14 24.26 -6.70 3.55
CA LYS A 14 24.66 -6.03 2.30
C LYS A 14 24.52 -6.91 1.05
N THR A 15 24.46 -8.23 1.21
CA THR A 15 24.41 -9.16 0.08
C THR A 15 23.45 -10.30 0.35
N LYS A 16 22.69 -10.72 -0.68
CA LYS A 16 21.78 -11.87 -0.67
C LYS A 16 20.93 -11.98 0.61
N PRO A 17 20.16 -10.93 0.99
CA PRO A 17 19.33 -10.96 2.18
C PRO A 17 18.34 -12.13 2.09
N THR A 18 18.13 -12.80 3.22
CA THR A 18 17.12 -13.88 3.36
C THR A 18 16.30 -13.66 4.63
N SER A 19 15.13 -14.27 4.69
CA SER A 19 14.24 -14.24 5.87
C SER A 19 14.98 -14.71 7.14
N ASN A 20 15.94 -15.64 6.99
CA ASN A 20 16.72 -16.13 8.14
C ASN A 20 17.60 -15.04 8.78
N ASN A 21 18.13 -14.13 7.97
CA ASN A 21 18.97 -13.03 8.48
C ASN A 21 18.17 -12.06 9.37
N PHE A 22 16.86 -11.98 9.18
CA PHE A 22 15.99 -11.02 9.85
C PHE A 22 14.96 -11.69 10.80
N LEU A 23 15.14 -12.97 11.15
CA LEU A 23 14.14 -13.72 11.92
C LEU A 23 13.89 -13.11 13.31
N GLY A 24 14.92 -12.55 13.96
CA GLY A 24 14.79 -11.81 15.22
C GLY A 24 13.89 -10.59 15.05
N LYS A 25 14.24 -9.70 14.11
CA LYS A 25 13.46 -8.51 13.79
C LYS A 25 12.03 -8.84 13.35
N TRP A 26 11.83 -9.96 12.65
CA TRP A 26 10.51 -10.43 12.26
C TRP A 26 9.63 -10.77 13.46
N ARG A 27 10.20 -11.45 14.46
CA ARG A 27 9.48 -11.78 15.69
C ARG A 27 9.07 -10.51 16.45
N ASP A 28 9.99 -9.56 16.57
CA ASP A 28 9.72 -8.28 17.22
C ASP A 28 8.62 -7.53 16.46
N PHE A 29 8.74 -7.43 15.14
CA PHE A 29 7.73 -6.79 14.30
C PHE A 29 6.33 -7.41 14.44
N VAL A 30 6.21 -8.74 14.39
CA VAL A 30 4.90 -9.42 14.51
C VAL A 30 4.30 -9.25 15.91
N CYS A 31 5.13 -9.17 16.95
CA CYS A 31 4.67 -8.91 18.31
C CYS A 31 4.20 -7.47 18.50
N GLU A 32 4.94 -6.50 17.96
CA GLU A 32 4.62 -5.07 18.09
C GLU A 32 3.49 -4.63 17.15
N GLN A 33 3.49 -5.15 15.93
CA GLN A 33 2.59 -4.76 14.84
C GLN A 33 1.95 -5.98 14.15
N PRO A 34 1.09 -6.75 14.84
CA PRO A 34 0.51 -7.99 14.30
C PRO A 34 -0.35 -7.76 13.04
N TYR A 35 -0.81 -6.54 12.82
CA TYR A 35 -1.57 -6.12 11.64
C TYR A 35 -0.74 -5.24 10.69
N GLY A 36 0.58 -5.20 10.87
CA GLY A 36 1.49 -4.39 10.05
C GLY A 36 1.47 -4.80 8.58
N SER A 37 1.58 -3.81 7.71
CA SER A 37 1.68 -3.98 6.26
C SER A 37 3.11 -4.32 5.82
N LEU A 38 3.28 -4.65 4.54
CA LEU A 38 4.61 -4.79 3.95
C LEU A 38 5.44 -3.50 4.07
N TYR A 39 4.78 -2.34 3.96
CA TYR A 39 5.43 -1.05 4.16
C TYR A 39 5.96 -0.88 5.58
N ASP A 40 5.14 -1.22 6.58
CA ASP A 40 5.55 -1.13 8.00
C ASP A 40 6.74 -2.06 8.27
N TRP A 41 6.73 -3.26 7.69
CA TRP A 41 7.86 -4.19 7.77
C TRP A 41 9.12 -3.63 7.11
N MET A 42 9.03 -3.07 5.90
CA MET A 42 10.18 -2.49 5.21
C MET A 42 10.74 -1.27 5.96
N ARG A 43 9.87 -0.46 6.57
CA ARG A 43 10.23 0.64 7.45
C ARG A 43 10.92 0.14 8.73
N PHE A 44 10.40 -0.91 9.33
CA PHE A 44 10.99 -1.55 10.52
C PHE A 44 12.40 -2.08 10.24
N LEU A 45 12.65 -2.53 9.01
CA LEU A 45 13.98 -2.92 8.54
C LEU A 45 14.92 -1.74 8.21
N GLY A 46 14.43 -0.50 8.18
CA GLY A 46 15.18 0.65 7.66
C GLY A 46 15.42 0.58 6.15
N ALA A 47 14.48 0.00 5.41
CA ALA A 47 14.56 -0.23 3.97
C ALA A 47 13.29 0.25 3.22
N GLU A 48 12.64 1.31 3.70
CA GLU A 48 11.40 1.86 3.17
C GLU A 48 11.49 2.27 1.68
N ASN A 49 12.67 2.62 1.22
CA ASN A 49 12.93 2.99 -0.18
C ASN A 49 13.25 1.79 -1.10
N LYS A 50 13.13 0.56 -0.58
CA LYS A 50 13.45 -0.66 -1.34
C LYS A 50 12.22 -1.55 -1.48
N GLN A 51 12.15 -2.22 -2.61
CA GLN A 51 11.14 -3.27 -2.78
C GLN A 51 11.61 -4.55 -2.09
N GLY A 52 10.81 -5.03 -1.13
CA GLY A 52 11.04 -6.32 -0.50
C GLY A 52 10.76 -7.45 -1.50
N VAL A 53 11.64 -8.44 -1.55
CA VAL A 53 11.49 -9.64 -2.38
C VAL A 53 11.81 -10.90 -1.60
N ILE A 54 11.19 -12.01 -1.98
CA ILE A 54 11.54 -13.35 -1.49
C ILE A 54 12.35 -14.01 -2.61
N ASN A 55 13.63 -14.22 -2.35
CA ASN A 55 14.58 -14.65 -3.37
C ASN A 55 14.77 -16.19 -3.39
N VAL A 56 15.51 -16.67 -4.35
CA VAL A 56 15.78 -18.12 -4.53
C VAL A 56 16.52 -18.74 -3.34
N ASN A 57 17.33 -17.97 -2.60
CA ASN A 57 18.06 -18.48 -1.43
C ASN A 57 17.09 -18.74 -0.26
N ASP A 58 16.02 -17.94 -0.13
CA ASP A 58 14.93 -18.21 0.82
C ASP A 58 14.26 -19.54 0.50
N ALA A 59 13.94 -19.78 -0.77
CA ALA A 59 13.33 -21.03 -1.22
C ALA A 59 14.24 -22.25 -0.96
N LEU A 60 15.52 -22.14 -1.28
CA LEU A 60 16.48 -23.22 -1.04
C LEU A 60 16.66 -23.51 0.46
N SER A 61 16.78 -22.49 1.28
CA SER A 61 16.87 -22.64 2.73
C SER A 61 15.61 -23.26 3.33
N LEU A 62 14.44 -22.88 2.82
CA LEU A 62 13.17 -23.45 3.24
C LEU A 62 13.09 -24.94 2.89
N ILE A 63 13.42 -25.33 1.65
CA ILE A 63 13.41 -26.73 1.20
C ILE A 63 14.31 -27.59 2.09
N GLN A 64 15.52 -27.11 2.43
CA GLN A 64 16.41 -27.82 3.35
C GLN A 64 15.76 -28.01 4.72
N LYS A 65 15.12 -26.96 5.28
CA LYS A 65 14.46 -27.05 6.61
C LYS A 65 13.30 -28.03 6.64
N ILE A 66 12.45 -28.02 5.62
CA ILE A 66 11.29 -28.92 5.59
C ILE A 66 11.63 -30.37 5.29
N SER A 67 12.78 -30.65 4.65
CA SER A 67 13.27 -32.01 4.42
C SER A 67 13.75 -32.69 5.71
N LEU A 68 14.13 -31.92 6.72
CA LEU A 68 14.52 -32.49 8.01
C LEU A 68 13.27 -33.03 8.77
N LYS A 69 13.44 -34.12 9.51
CA LYS A 69 12.38 -34.61 10.39
C LYS A 69 12.09 -33.61 11.51
N SER A 70 10.82 -33.51 11.93
CA SER A 70 10.46 -32.72 13.10
C SER A 70 11.05 -33.37 14.36
N PHE A 71 11.76 -32.60 15.18
CA PHE A 71 12.39 -33.08 16.39
C PHE A 71 11.36 -33.52 17.44
N GLU A 72 10.26 -32.74 17.57
CA GLU A 72 9.19 -32.99 18.54
C GLU A 72 8.03 -33.83 17.97
N GLY A 73 8.13 -34.29 16.72
CA GLY A 73 6.98 -34.87 16.01
C GLY A 73 5.94 -33.80 15.62
N GLY A 74 4.82 -34.22 15.04
CA GLY A 74 3.73 -33.30 14.71
C GLY A 74 3.90 -32.59 13.36
N TRP A 75 3.12 -31.52 13.15
CA TRP A 75 3.03 -30.80 11.89
C TRP A 75 4.11 -29.75 11.75
N LYS A 76 4.68 -29.62 10.54
CA LYS A 76 5.48 -28.47 10.12
C LYS A 76 4.54 -27.47 9.46
N CYS A 77 4.58 -26.22 9.90
CA CYS A 77 3.83 -25.15 9.29
C CYS A 77 4.80 -24.17 8.64
N VAL A 78 4.64 -23.94 7.35
CA VAL A 78 5.38 -22.96 6.56
C VAL A 78 4.45 -21.79 6.26
N ILE A 79 4.81 -20.61 6.72
CA ILE A 79 4.06 -19.37 6.45
C ILE A 79 4.90 -18.51 5.53
N ILE A 80 4.40 -18.29 4.30
CA ILE A 80 5.00 -17.37 3.33
C ILE A 80 4.16 -16.10 3.31
N TRP A 81 4.65 -15.07 3.97
CA TRP A 81 3.96 -13.79 4.06
C TRP A 81 4.30 -12.93 2.85
N HIS A 82 3.31 -12.32 2.22
CA HIS A 82 3.40 -11.64 0.92
C HIS A 82 4.00 -12.55 -0.16
N ALA A 83 3.36 -13.70 -0.39
CA ALA A 83 3.82 -14.71 -1.34
C ALA A 83 3.91 -14.20 -2.80
N GLU A 84 3.20 -13.13 -3.15
CA GLU A 84 3.32 -12.43 -4.44
C GLU A 84 4.70 -11.75 -4.64
N LYS A 85 5.48 -11.63 -3.57
CA LYS A 85 6.87 -11.11 -3.63
C LYS A 85 7.91 -12.19 -3.89
N LEU A 86 7.49 -13.44 -4.10
CA LEU A 86 8.37 -14.50 -4.59
C LEU A 86 8.90 -14.14 -5.98
N THR A 87 10.21 -14.16 -6.14
CA THR A 87 10.79 -14.09 -7.50
C THR A 87 10.41 -15.31 -8.31
N VAL A 88 10.40 -15.22 -9.64
CA VAL A 88 10.11 -16.36 -10.53
C VAL A 88 11.02 -17.55 -10.22
N ALA A 89 12.30 -17.29 -9.97
CA ALA A 89 13.28 -18.33 -9.61
C ALA A 89 12.96 -19.01 -8.26
N ALA A 90 12.56 -18.24 -7.25
CA ALA A 90 12.13 -18.76 -5.94
C ALA A 90 10.84 -19.59 -6.08
N SER A 91 9.87 -19.07 -6.80
CA SER A 91 8.61 -19.74 -7.08
C SER A 91 8.82 -21.11 -7.74
N ASN A 92 9.61 -21.16 -8.82
CA ASN A 92 9.90 -22.40 -9.54
C ASN A 92 10.62 -23.46 -8.66
N LYS A 93 11.47 -23.01 -7.72
CA LYS A 93 12.09 -23.92 -6.76
C LYS A 93 11.12 -24.54 -5.77
N LEU A 94 10.06 -23.80 -5.39
CA LEU A 94 9.08 -24.25 -4.41
C LEU A 94 7.98 -25.13 -5.02
N LEU A 95 7.77 -25.12 -6.36
CA LEU A 95 6.67 -25.83 -7.01
C LEU A 95 6.54 -27.28 -6.56
N LYS A 96 7.65 -28.06 -6.61
CA LYS A 96 7.62 -29.47 -6.20
C LYS A 96 7.23 -29.65 -4.73
N SER A 97 7.74 -28.81 -3.83
CA SER A 97 7.44 -28.91 -2.41
C SER A 97 6.02 -28.46 -2.05
N ILE A 98 5.42 -27.60 -2.87
CA ILE A 98 4.01 -27.19 -2.71
C ILE A 98 3.08 -28.25 -3.27
N GLU A 99 3.43 -28.86 -4.41
CA GLU A 99 2.63 -29.93 -5.06
C GLU A 99 2.65 -31.23 -4.27
N GLU A 100 3.82 -31.64 -3.82
CA GLU A 100 4.04 -32.86 -3.03
C GLU A 100 4.76 -32.49 -1.71
N PRO A 101 4.03 -31.93 -0.74
CA PRO A 101 4.65 -31.53 0.53
C PRO A 101 5.11 -32.77 1.31
N PRO A 102 6.25 -32.67 2.03
CA PRO A 102 6.67 -33.72 2.95
C PRO A 102 5.55 -34.04 3.96
N GLU A 103 5.52 -35.28 4.47
CA GLU A 103 4.52 -35.70 5.45
C GLU A 103 4.38 -34.69 6.61
N LYS A 104 3.15 -34.45 7.01
CA LYS A 104 2.79 -33.53 8.09
C LYS A 104 3.33 -32.09 7.85
N THR A 105 3.34 -31.64 6.59
CA THR A 105 3.79 -30.27 6.24
C THR A 105 2.61 -29.50 5.64
N LEU A 106 2.33 -28.32 6.22
CA LEU A 106 1.31 -27.38 5.75
C LEU A 106 1.99 -26.12 5.23
N PHE A 107 1.64 -25.71 4.01
CA PHE A 107 2.04 -24.43 3.45
C PHE A 107 0.87 -23.44 3.53
N LEU A 108 1.11 -22.27 4.11
CA LEU A 108 0.19 -21.14 4.15
C LEU A 108 0.83 -19.97 3.36
N LEU A 109 0.30 -19.70 2.19
CA LEU A 109 0.73 -18.60 1.33
C LEU A 109 -0.24 -17.43 1.55
N LEU A 110 0.23 -16.38 2.17
CA LEU A 110 -0.54 -15.17 2.48
C LEU A 110 -0.25 -14.11 1.42
N CYS A 111 -1.27 -13.64 0.74
CA CYS A 111 -1.17 -12.58 -0.25
C CYS A 111 -2.42 -11.68 -0.23
N PRO A 112 -2.30 -10.39 -0.50
CA PRO A 112 -3.45 -9.48 -0.57
C PRO A 112 -4.36 -9.78 -1.77
N ASP A 113 -3.79 -10.30 -2.87
CA ASP A 113 -4.50 -10.65 -4.08
C ASP A 113 -3.88 -11.91 -4.71
N ALA A 114 -4.67 -12.97 -4.82
CA ALA A 114 -4.23 -14.24 -5.39
C ALA A 114 -3.83 -14.14 -6.88
N PHE A 115 -4.34 -13.16 -7.62
CA PHE A 115 -3.96 -12.96 -9.02
C PHE A 115 -2.54 -12.40 -9.21
N GLN A 116 -1.95 -11.86 -8.16
CA GLN A 116 -0.54 -11.44 -8.17
C GLN A 116 0.45 -12.60 -8.00
N LEU A 117 -0.03 -13.77 -7.54
CA LEU A 117 0.77 -14.99 -7.53
C LEU A 117 0.96 -15.53 -8.96
N ILE A 118 2.13 -16.11 -9.23
CA ILE A 118 2.34 -16.79 -10.51
C ILE A 118 1.34 -17.94 -10.65
N ALA A 119 0.79 -18.09 -11.86
CA ALA A 119 -0.28 -19.03 -12.15
C ALA A 119 0.06 -20.47 -11.73
N THR A 120 1.33 -20.87 -11.86
CA THR A 120 1.83 -22.20 -11.50
C THR A 120 1.77 -22.51 -10.01
N ILE A 121 1.97 -21.53 -9.12
CA ILE A 121 1.75 -21.68 -7.67
C ILE A 121 0.27 -21.67 -7.37
N ARG A 122 -0.46 -20.69 -7.93
CA ARG A 122 -1.89 -20.53 -7.67
C ARG A 122 -2.71 -21.78 -8.01
N SER A 123 -2.39 -22.45 -9.12
CA SER A 123 -3.10 -23.67 -9.55
C SER A 123 -2.89 -24.88 -8.64
N ARG A 124 -1.88 -24.84 -7.75
CA ARG A 124 -1.53 -25.92 -6.82
C ARG A 124 -1.98 -25.66 -5.38
N CYS A 125 -2.57 -24.50 -5.13
CA CYS A 125 -3.01 -24.11 -3.80
C CYS A 125 -4.54 -24.08 -3.73
N GLN A 126 -5.08 -24.55 -2.61
CA GLN A 126 -6.47 -24.26 -2.28
C GLN A 126 -6.58 -22.80 -1.86
N GLN A 127 -7.41 -22.04 -2.57
CA GLN A 127 -7.63 -20.64 -2.28
C GLN A 127 -8.73 -20.47 -1.23
N THR A 128 -8.44 -19.71 -0.19
CA THR A 128 -9.43 -19.26 0.80
C THR A 128 -9.41 -17.74 0.84
N SER A 129 -10.55 -17.11 0.54
CA SER A 129 -10.69 -15.66 0.58
C SER A 129 -11.27 -15.21 1.91
N PHE A 130 -10.65 -14.20 2.51
CA PHE A 130 -11.15 -13.55 3.72
C PHE A 130 -11.76 -12.21 3.32
N GLY A 131 -13.03 -12.00 3.70
CA GLY A 131 -13.70 -10.72 3.52
C GLY A 131 -13.14 -9.62 4.44
N GLY A 132 -13.47 -8.38 4.15
CA GLY A 132 -13.17 -7.26 5.06
C GLY A 132 -13.96 -7.38 6.36
N ILE A 133 -13.39 -6.84 7.45
CA ILE A 133 -14.05 -6.72 8.74
C ILE A 133 -15.15 -5.65 8.64
N ASP A 134 -16.28 -5.88 9.30
CA ASP A 134 -17.35 -4.92 9.40
C ASP A 134 -16.85 -3.57 9.95
N PRO A 135 -17.18 -2.44 9.29
CA PRO A 135 -16.74 -1.13 9.76
C PRO A 135 -17.12 -0.83 11.21
N ASP A 136 -18.29 -1.26 11.67
CA ASP A 136 -18.72 -1.03 13.05
C ASP A 136 -17.84 -1.77 14.05
N LEU A 137 -17.37 -2.97 13.72
CA LEU A 137 -16.43 -3.72 14.57
C LEU A 137 -15.06 -3.03 14.61
N ILE A 138 -14.60 -2.48 13.49
CA ILE A 138 -13.35 -1.70 13.44
C ILE A 138 -13.49 -0.43 14.28
N ALA A 139 -14.61 0.31 14.15
CA ALA A 139 -14.86 1.52 14.93
C ALA A 139 -14.85 1.21 16.43
N GLN A 140 -15.55 0.18 16.88
CA GLN A 140 -15.57 -0.26 18.28
C GLN A 140 -14.17 -0.64 18.79
N HIS A 141 -13.37 -1.30 17.94
CA HIS A 141 -11.99 -1.65 18.31
C HIS A 141 -11.11 -0.40 18.51
N LEU A 142 -11.24 0.59 17.63
CA LEU A 142 -10.53 1.87 17.73
C LEU A 142 -10.97 2.68 18.97
N GLU A 143 -12.27 2.72 19.27
CA GLU A 143 -12.81 3.37 20.47
C GLU A 143 -12.24 2.73 21.76
N LYS A 144 -12.15 1.40 21.83
CA LYS A 144 -11.51 0.69 22.95
C LYS A 144 -10.02 1.05 23.11
N LYS A 145 -9.37 1.50 22.03
CA LYS A 145 -7.98 2.00 22.05
C LYS A 145 -7.88 3.51 22.36
N GLY A 146 -8.98 4.16 22.70
CA GLY A 146 -9.01 5.59 23.08
C GLY A 146 -9.19 6.56 21.93
N VAL A 147 -9.51 6.08 20.72
CA VAL A 147 -9.82 6.94 19.57
C VAL A 147 -11.23 7.50 19.74
N THR A 148 -11.44 8.77 19.42
CA THR A 148 -12.77 9.40 19.53
C THR A 148 -13.78 8.74 18.59
N LYS A 149 -15.05 8.67 18.99
CA LYS A 149 -16.13 8.01 18.24
C LYS A 149 -16.24 8.51 16.79
N THR A 150 -16.16 9.83 16.60
CA THR A 150 -16.25 10.47 15.28
C THR A 150 -15.11 10.02 14.36
N LEU A 151 -13.87 10.01 14.89
CA LEU A 151 -12.68 9.59 14.14
C LEU A 151 -12.71 8.08 13.88
N SER A 152 -13.13 7.28 14.86
CA SER A 152 -13.23 5.82 14.74
C SER A 152 -14.16 5.42 13.61
N ALA A 153 -15.34 6.04 13.52
CA ALA A 153 -16.29 5.80 12.45
C ALA A 153 -15.72 6.19 11.07
N ALA A 154 -15.12 7.37 10.95
CA ALA A 154 -14.53 7.83 9.69
C ALA A 154 -13.39 6.91 9.22
N VAL A 155 -12.46 6.55 10.12
CA VAL A 155 -11.33 5.65 9.83
C VAL A 155 -11.81 4.24 9.50
N ALA A 156 -12.82 3.73 10.20
CA ALA A 156 -13.36 2.40 9.94
C ALA A 156 -13.88 2.26 8.51
N VAL A 157 -14.65 3.23 8.03
CA VAL A 157 -15.15 3.26 6.65
C VAL A 157 -14.00 3.42 5.65
N GLN A 158 -13.04 4.31 5.91
CA GLN A 158 -11.90 4.56 5.03
C GLN A 158 -10.96 3.35 4.93
N SER A 159 -10.89 2.52 5.96
CA SER A 159 -10.08 1.31 6.00
C SER A 159 -10.58 0.19 5.08
N LYS A 160 -11.85 0.26 4.64
CA LYS A 160 -12.51 -0.75 3.79
C LYS A 160 -12.39 -2.17 4.37
N GLY A 161 -12.60 -2.31 5.66
CA GLY A 161 -12.55 -3.60 6.35
C GLY A 161 -11.14 -4.11 6.69
N ASN A 162 -10.09 -3.29 6.49
CA ASN A 162 -8.72 -3.64 6.84
C ASN A 162 -8.31 -2.99 8.17
N LEU A 163 -8.21 -3.79 9.24
CA LEU A 163 -7.86 -3.30 10.58
C LEU A 163 -6.44 -2.73 10.65
N GLY A 164 -5.47 -3.35 9.97
CA GLY A 164 -4.10 -2.84 9.92
C GLY A 164 -4.05 -1.44 9.31
N LYS A 165 -4.78 -1.24 8.21
CA LYS A 165 -4.94 0.07 7.59
C LYS A 165 -5.62 1.07 8.52
N ALA A 166 -6.66 0.64 9.25
CA ALA A 166 -7.35 1.50 10.22
C ALA A 166 -6.41 1.97 11.33
N LEU A 167 -5.62 1.06 11.90
CA LEU A 167 -4.62 1.37 12.93
C LEU A 167 -3.53 2.30 12.40
N GLY A 168 -3.06 2.06 11.18
CA GLY A 168 -2.11 2.94 10.49
C GLY A 168 -2.66 4.34 10.30
N LEU A 169 -3.91 4.49 9.85
CA LEU A 169 -4.57 5.79 9.69
C LEU A 169 -4.69 6.57 11.01
N VAL A 170 -4.93 5.88 12.13
CA VAL A 170 -4.95 6.51 13.45
C VAL A 170 -3.54 6.92 13.89
N GLY A 171 -2.54 6.07 13.68
CA GLY A 171 -1.15 6.37 14.03
C GLY A 171 -0.50 7.46 13.16
N GLN A 172 -0.99 7.61 11.92
CA GLN A 172 -0.47 8.53 10.90
C GLN A 172 -1.25 9.85 10.81
N GLN A 173 -1.91 10.31 11.87
CA GLN A 173 -2.67 11.58 11.82
C GLN A 173 -1.85 12.74 11.25
N ASN A 174 -0.58 12.84 11.61
CA ASN A 174 0.34 13.86 11.09
C ASN A 174 0.65 13.66 9.59
N GLU A 175 0.73 12.42 9.13
CA GLU A 175 0.99 12.11 7.72
C GLU A 175 -0.23 12.41 6.84
N LEU A 176 -1.45 12.17 7.34
CA LEU A 176 -2.68 12.52 6.62
C LEU A 176 -2.86 14.03 6.47
N GLU A 177 -2.54 14.80 7.49
CA GLU A 177 -2.53 16.26 7.43
C GLU A 177 -1.50 16.74 6.38
N GLN A 178 -0.33 16.11 6.33
CA GLN A 178 0.70 16.41 5.33
C GLN A 178 0.24 16.05 3.91
N TYR A 179 -0.44 14.91 3.71
CA TYR A 179 -1.00 14.56 2.39
C TYR A 179 -2.10 15.52 1.97
N GLU A 180 -2.91 16.00 2.89
CA GLU A 180 -3.91 17.00 2.62
C GLU A 180 -3.28 18.32 2.20
N ASP A 181 -2.26 18.79 2.90
CA ASP A 181 -1.52 20.03 2.56
C ASP A 181 -0.87 19.93 1.18
N TRP A 182 -0.25 18.77 0.86
CA TRP A 182 0.32 18.54 -0.47
C TRP A 182 -0.76 18.52 -1.55
N PHE A 183 -1.88 17.88 -1.30
CA PHE A 183 -3.00 17.83 -2.24
C PHE A 183 -3.58 19.21 -2.49
N VAL A 184 -3.85 19.98 -1.44
CA VAL A 184 -4.43 21.32 -1.54
C VAL A 184 -3.49 22.26 -2.29
N THR A 185 -2.20 22.22 -1.97
CA THR A 185 -1.17 23.01 -2.67
C THR A 185 -1.12 22.65 -4.14
N TRP A 186 -1.06 21.36 -4.45
CA TRP A 186 -1.00 20.85 -5.81
C TRP A 186 -2.20 21.24 -6.66
N VAL A 187 -3.42 20.97 -6.15
CA VAL A 187 -4.65 21.27 -6.88
C VAL A 187 -4.83 22.76 -7.10
N ARG A 188 -4.53 23.60 -6.11
CA ARG A 188 -4.57 25.07 -6.25
C ARG A 188 -3.58 25.57 -7.28
N ALA A 189 -2.35 25.05 -7.30
CA ALA A 189 -1.36 25.40 -8.28
C ALA A 189 -1.76 24.91 -9.67
N ALA A 190 -2.22 23.66 -9.81
CA ALA A 190 -2.70 23.12 -11.08
C ALA A 190 -3.86 23.94 -11.67
N PHE A 191 -4.79 24.37 -10.82
CA PHE A 191 -5.90 25.22 -11.27
C PHE A 191 -5.44 26.60 -11.77
N ARG A 192 -4.46 27.24 -11.08
CA ARG A 192 -3.92 28.55 -11.44
C ARG A 192 -2.95 28.52 -12.62
N ALA A 193 -2.40 27.35 -12.96
CA ALA A 193 -1.34 27.22 -13.98
C ALA A 193 -1.83 27.49 -15.40
N LYS A 194 -3.15 27.45 -15.66
CA LYS A 194 -3.70 27.78 -16.97
C LYS A 194 -3.43 29.25 -17.32
N GLY A 195 -2.49 29.46 -18.23
CA GLY A 195 -2.12 30.79 -18.69
C GLY A 195 -1.13 31.57 -17.81
N ASN A 196 -0.66 30.98 -16.71
CA ASN A 196 0.29 31.61 -15.78
C ASN A 196 1.62 30.83 -15.70
N LYS A 197 2.64 31.32 -16.41
CA LYS A 197 3.97 30.69 -16.46
C LYS A 197 4.67 30.63 -15.11
N ALA A 198 4.46 31.58 -14.21
CA ALA A 198 5.09 31.57 -12.86
C ALA A 198 4.58 30.37 -12.03
N VAL A 199 3.31 30.03 -12.14
CA VAL A 199 2.72 28.88 -11.43
C VAL A 199 3.19 27.54 -12.00
N VAL A 200 3.63 27.49 -13.24
CA VAL A 200 4.24 26.28 -13.81
C VAL A 200 5.55 25.94 -13.08
N ILE A 201 6.33 26.95 -12.68
CA ILE A 201 7.54 26.76 -11.85
C ILE A 201 7.14 26.21 -10.48
N GLU A 202 6.11 26.79 -9.84
CA GLU A 202 5.57 26.30 -8.56
C GLU A 202 5.16 24.83 -8.62
N LEU A 203 4.51 24.40 -9.72
CA LEU A 203 4.17 22.98 -9.94
C LEU A 203 5.41 22.10 -10.14
N SER A 204 6.43 22.61 -10.82
CA SER A 204 7.70 21.88 -10.99
C SER A 204 8.41 21.69 -9.65
N ASP A 205 8.52 22.74 -8.85
CA ASP A 205 9.14 22.69 -7.51
C ASP A 205 8.37 21.75 -6.58
N TRP A 206 7.05 21.77 -6.63
CA TRP A 206 6.20 20.84 -5.90
C TRP A 206 6.47 19.38 -6.32
N SER A 207 6.57 19.13 -7.63
CA SER A 207 6.86 17.80 -8.18
C SER A 207 8.24 17.28 -7.73
N ILE A 208 9.26 18.14 -7.68
CA ILE A 208 10.60 17.82 -7.20
C ILE A 208 10.55 17.50 -5.69
N SER A 209 9.86 18.33 -4.92
CA SER A 209 9.70 18.13 -3.47
C SER A 209 9.04 16.80 -3.15
N LEU A 210 7.97 16.43 -3.87
CA LEU A 210 7.28 15.16 -3.66
C LEU A 210 8.12 13.98 -4.15
N ALA A 211 8.84 14.14 -5.28
CA ALA A 211 9.74 13.11 -5.82
C ALA A 211 10.91 12.78 -4.88
N SER A 212 11.29 13.68 -3.98
CA SER A 212 12.34 13.45 -2.95
C SER A 212 11.88 12.54 -1.80
N LYS A 213 10.58 12.29 -1.67
CA LYS A 213 10.02 11.44 -0.61
C LYS A 213 10.19 9.95 -0.94
N ALA A 214 10.05 9.10 0.08
CA ALA A 214 10.06 7.65 -0.11
C ALA A 214 9.00 7.21 -1.14
N ILE A 215 9.32 6.23 -1.99
CA ILE A 215 8.41 5.74 -3.06
C ILE A 215 7.05 5.33 -2.47
N GLU A 216 7.05 4.73 -1.30
CA GLU A 216 5.80 4.29 -0.66
C GLU A 216 4.96 5.47 -0.17
N THR A 217 5.60 6.50 0.38
CA THR A 217 4.93 7.77 0.72
C THR A 217 4.30 8.43 -0.50
N GLN A 218 4.99 8.40 -1.65
CA GLN A 218 4.47 8.90 -2.93
C GLN A 218 3.23 8.13 -3.36
N LYS A 219 3.24 6.79 -3.27
CA LYS A 219 2.08 5.95 -3.62
C LYS A 219 0.91 6.16 -2.65
N GLN A 220 1.19 6.30 -1.36
CA GLN A 220 0.16 6.60 -0.37
C GLN A 220 -0.50 7.96 -0.62
N PHE A 221 0.30 8.98 -0.97
CA PHE A 221 -0.20 10.28 -1.38
C PHE A 221 -1.10 10.18 -2.63
N LEU A 222 -0.70 9.41 -3.65
CA LEU A 222 -1.55 9.20 -4.85
C LEU A 222 -2.85 8.48 -4.51
N SER A 223 -2.81 7.47 -3.64
CA SER A 223 -4.00 6.76 -3.16
C SER A 223 -4.93 7.69 -2.36
N PHE A 224 -4.36 8.56 -1.53
CA PHE A 224 -5.07 9.62 -0.82
C PHE A 224 -5.72 10.59 -1.81
N SER A 225 -4.99 11.02 -2.84
CA SER A 225 -5.50 11.92 -3.87
C SER A 225 -6.69 11.33 -4.63
N ILE A 226 -6.65 10.03 -4.97
CA ILE A 226 -7.79 9.33 -5.59
C ILE A 226 -9.03 9.41 -4.69
N GLN A 227 -8.86 9.23 -3.37
CA GLN A 227 -9.98 9.32 -2.42
C GLN A 227 -10.54 10.75 -2.35
N MET A 228 -9.67 11.77 -2.36
CA MET A 228 -10.07 13.18 -2.38
C MET A 228 -10.90 13.52 -3.63
N PHE A 229 -10.46 13.08 -4.82
CA PHE A 229 -11.22 13.32 -6.05
C PHE A 229 -12.55 12.57 -6.07
N ARG A 230 -12.61 11.34 -5.55
CA ARG A 230 -13.88 10.60 -5.40
C ARG A 230 -14.83 11.28 -4.41
N ALA A 231 -14.31 11.76 -3.27
CA ALA A 231 -15.10 12.50 -2.30
C ALA A 231 -15.65 13.81 -2.89
N ALA A 232 -14.83 14.53 -3.68
CA ALA A 232 -15.28 15.74 -4.38
C ALA A 232 -16.40 15.43 -5.40
N LEU A 233 -16.30 14.32 -6.14
CA LEU A 233 -17.35 13.90 -7.06
C LEU A 233 -18.65 13.58 -6.31
N MET A 234 -18.58 12.85 -5.19
CA MET A 234 -19.77 12.54 -4.39
C MET A 234 -20.41 13.81 -3.84
N SER A 235 -19.60 14.76 -3.35
CA SER A 235 -20.11 16.07 -2.91
C SER A 235 -20.76 16.86 -4.05
N HIS A 236 -20.20 16.79 -5.28
CA HIS A 236 -20.80 17.42 -6.46
C HIS A 236 -22.22 16.94 -6.76
N TYR A 237 -22.50 15.66 -6.49
CA TYR A 237 -23.82 15.04 -6.69
C TYR A 237 -24.71 15.05 -5.44
N GLY A 238 -24.34 15.77 -4.37
CA GLY A 238 -25.11 15.83 -3.13
C GLY A 238 -25.11 14.53 -2.31
N LEU A 239 -24.14 13.66 -2.55
CA LEU A 239 -23.99 12.36 -1.87
C LEU A 239 -22.94 12.42 -0.75
N GLU A 240 -22.92 13.52 0.01
CA GLU A 240 -21.90 13.77 1.05
C GLU A 240 -21.88 12.71 2.14
N ALA A 241 -23.04 12.14 2.48
CA ALA A 241 -23.15 11.05 3.46
C ALA A 241 -22.35 9.79 3.05
N ILE A 242 -22.08 9.61 1.76
CA ILE A 242 -21.29 8.48 1.21
C ILE A 242 -19.83 8.87 1.01
N ALA A 243 -19.53 10.16 0.92
CA ALA A 243 -18.17 10.67 0.67
C ALA A 243 -17.19 10.30 1.80
N ASN A 244 -17.67 10.15 3.03
CA ASN A 244 -16.94 9.68 4.23
C ASN A 244 -15.53 10.25 4.41
N PHE A 245 -15.28 11.44 3.86
CA PHE A 245 -14.00 12.11 3.91
C PHE A 245 -14.19 13.58 4.28
N TYR A 246 -13.63 13.98 5.41
CA TYR A 246 -13.68 15.35 5.90
C TYR A 246 -12.27 15.91 6.01
N PRO A 247 -11.90 16.90 5.15
CA PRO A 247 -10.63 17.61 5.26
C PRO A 247 -10.48 18.26 6.63
N LYS A 248 -9.31 18.14 7.26
CA LYS A 248 -9.01 18.74 8.55
C LYS A 248 -8.41 20.15 8.44
N SER A 249 -7.73 20.44 7.33
CA SER A 249 -7.01 21.70 7.08
C SER A 249 -7.90 22.91 6.79
N GLY A 250 -9.23 22.76 6.90
CA GLY A 250 -10.17 23.79 6.48
C GLY A 250 -10.32 23.94 4.97
N PHE A 251 -9.87 22.95 4.20
CA PHE A 251 -10.12 22.87 2.76
C PHE A 251 -11.61 22.64 2.53
N LYS A 252 -12.25 23.56 1.81
CA LYS A 252 -13.69 23.48 1.50
C LYS A 252 -13.90 22.56 0.30
N LEU A 253 -14.13 21.27 0.58
CA LEU A 253 -14.34 20.24 -0.43
C LEU A 253 -15.49 20.59 -1.37
N GLU A 254 -16.57 21.19 -0.86
CA GLU A 254 -17.76 21.61 -1.62
C GLU A 254 -17.40 22.62 -2.74
N ARG A 255 -16.48 23.55 -2.45
CA ARG A 255 -16.01 24.51 -3.47
C ARG A 255 -15.15 23.85 -4.54
N PHE A 256 -14.38 22.86 -4.16
CA PHE A 256 -13.56 22.08 -5.07
C PHE A 256 -14.41 21.13 -5.91
N ALA A 257 -15.46 20.55 -5.33
CA ALA A 257 -16.40 19.65 -5.97
C ALA A 257 -17.04 20.25 -7.24
N ALA A 258 -17.21 21.57 -7.32
CA ALA A 258 -17.74 22.24 -8.51
C ALA A 258 -16.86 22.05 -9.78
N TYR A 259 -15.58 21.66 -9.61
CA TYR A 259 -14.65 21.43 -10.72
C TYR A 259 -14.47 19.95 -11.07
N ILE A 260 -15.12 19.05 -10.33
CA ILE A 260 -15.02 17.59 -10.52
C ILE A 260 -16.37 17.05 -10.96
N HIS A 261 -16.43 16.48 -12.15
CA HIS A 261 -17.67 16.01 -12.80
C HIS A 261 -17.40 14.76 -13.64
N GLY A 262 -18.45 14.16 -14.21
CA GLY A 262 -18.39 12.90 -14.95
C GLY A 262 -17.40 12.90 -16.13
N ALA A 263 -17.18 14.06 -16.78
CA ALA A 263 -16.28 14.15 -17.93
C ALA A 263 -14.79 14.15 -17.54
N ASN A 264 -14.40 14.54 -16.31
CA ASN A 264 -13.00 14.64 -15.92
C ASN A 264 -12.54 13.65 -14.86
N ILE A 265 -13.45 13.11 -14.04
CA ILE A 265 -13.08 12.23 -12.92
C ILE A 265 -12.38 10.95 -13.38
N LEU A 266 -12.90 10.28 -14.39
CA LEU A 266 -12.31 9.03 -14.87
C LEU A 266 -10.90 9.24 -15.42
N PRO A 267 -10.63 10.22 -16.33
CA PRO A 267 -9.27 10.54 -16.75
C PRO A 267 -8.32 10.94 -15.61
N ILE A 268 -8.82 11.64 -14.55
CA ILE A 268 -8.02 12.00 -13.38
C ILE A 268 -7.61 10.75 -12.61
N VAL A 269 -8.57 9.86 -12.29
CA VAL A 269 -8.30 8.63 -11.55
C VAL A 269 -7.35 7.73 -12.32
N THR A 270 -7.57 7.55 -13.63
CA THR A 270 -6.68 6.75 -14.48
C THR A 270 -5.25 7.30 -14.46
N ALA A 271 -5.07 8.63 -14.59
CA ALA A 271 -3.73 9.23 -14.54
C ALA A 271 -3.03 9.02 -13.19
N LEU A 272 -3.77 9.03 -12.09
CA LEU A 272 -3.25 8.74 -10.76
C LEU A 272 -2.85 7.25 -10.62
N GLU A 273 -3.69 6.34 -11.09
CA GLU A 273 -3.43 4.88 -11.06
C GLU A 273 -2.23 4.50 -11.94
N ASP A 274 -2.11 5.09 -13.14
CA ASP A 274 -0.94 4.95 -14.02
C ASP A 274 0.33 5.43 -13.32
N SER A 275 0.24 6.54 -12.59
CA SER A 275 1.38 7.08 -11.83
C SER A 275 1.82 6.10 -10.73
N VAL A 276 0.90 5.48 -10.00
CA VAL A 276 1.20 4.41 -9.02
C VAL A 276 1.87 3.22 -9.70
N TYR A 277 1.37 2.81 -10.86
CA TYR A 277 1.93 1.71 -11.64
C TYR A 277 3.38 2.01 -12.08
N HIS A 278 3.65 3.20 -12.61
CA HIS A 278 4.98 3.59 -13.05
C HIS A 278 5.98 3.74 -11.88
N LEU A 279 5.56 4.30 -10.74
CA LEU A 279 6.37 4.35 -9.53
C LEU A 279 6.73 2.95 -9.03
N SER A 280 5.79 2.00 -9.09
CA SER A 280 6.03 0.61 -8.69
C SER A 280 7.04 -0.12 -9.58
N ARG A 281 7.31 0.40 -10.77
CA ARG A 281 8.30 -0.10 -11.73
C ARG A 281 9.59 0.74 -11.79
N ASN A 282 9.87 1.51 -10.72
CA ASN A 282 11.05 2.37 -10.62
C ASN A 282 11.12 3.48 -11.71
N GLY A 283 9.97 3.96 -12.17
CA GLY A 283 9.91 5.14 -13.04
C GLY A 283 10.44 6.37 -12.31
N SER A 284 10.93 7.35 -13.09
CA SER A 284 11.41 8.62 -12.53
C SER A 284 10.26 9.38 -11.87
N ALA A 285 10.26 9.44 -10.53
CA ALA A 285 9.21 10.10 -9.75
C ALA A 285 9.01 11.56 -10.17
N GLN A 286 10.11 12.30 -10.41
CA GLN A 286 10.04 13.69 -10.85
C GLN A 286 9.29 13.83 -12.17
N MET A 287 9.59 12.98 -13.16
CA MET A 287 8.90 13.02 -14.46
C MET A 287 7.42 12.66 -14.32
N ILE A 288 7.12 11.63 -13.52
CA ILE A 288 5.75 11.16 -13.27
C ILE A 288 4.91 12.27 -12.64
N PHE A 289 5.38 12.91 -11.56
CA PHE A 289 4.64 13.98 -10.89
C PHE A 289 4.55 15.25 -11.73
N THR A 290 5.56 15.57 -12.53
CA THR A 290 5.51 16.70 -13.45
C THR A 290 4.46 16.48 -14.55
N GLU A 291 4.47 15.31 -15.18
CA GLU A 291 3.48 14.94 -16.19
C GLU A 291 2.06 14.92 -15.62
N LEU A 292 1.90 14.29 -14.45
CA LEU A 292 0.62 14.24 -13.74
C LEU A 292 0.09 15.64 -13.42
N SER A 293 0.96 16.56 -13.00
CA SER A 293 0.58 17.95 -12.71
C SER A 293 0.08 18.68 -13.94
N PHE A 294 0.72 18.49 -15.09
CA PHE A 294 0.25 19.07 -16.35
C PHE A 294 -1.04 18.42 -16.86
N LYS A 295 -1.19 17.10 -16.71
CA LYS A 295 -2.45 16.40 -17.00
C LYS A 295 -3.58 16.96 -16.15
N LEU A 296 -3.36 17.08 -14.83
CA LEU A 296 -4.35 17.61 -13.90
C LEU A 296 -4.74 19.05 -14.25
N THR A 297 -3.79 19.93 -14.60
CA THR A 297 -4.07 21.29 -15.06
C THR A 297 -5.05 21.32 -16.23
N ARG A 298 -4.92 20.41 -17.19
CA ARG A 298 -5.83 20.31 -18.34
C ARG A 298 -7.20 19.77 -17.93
N LEU A 299 -7.21 18.71 -17.13
CA LEU A 299 -8.43 17.99 -16.72
C LEU A 299 -9.33 18.84 -15.81
N LEU A 300 -8.76 19.65 -14.91
CA LEU A 300 -9.53 20.56 -14.06
C LEU A 300 -10.24 21.68 -14.85
N HIS A 301 -9.81 21.93 -16.10
CA HIS A 301 -10.42 22.93 -16.96
C HIS A 301 -11.25 22.31 -18.11
N THR A 302 -11.46 21.00 -18.09
CA THR A 302 -12.37 20.34 -19.02
C THR A 302 -13.80 20.80 -18.69
N LYS A 303 -14.56 21.15 -19.71
CA LYS A 303 -15.98 21.50 -19.53
C LYS A 303 -16.81 20.23 -19.27
N PRO A 304 -17.87 20.31 -18.45
CA PRO A 304 -18.80 19.21 -18.25
C PRO A 304 -19.42 18.68 -19.54
#